data_2c1ae306efe68522d7c041c4f6d033ee
#
_entry.id   2c1ae306efe68522d7c041c4f6d033ee
#
_cell.length_a   1.000
_cell.length_b   1.000
_cell.length_c   1.000
_cell.angle_alpha   90.00
_cell.angle_beta   90.00
_cell.angle_gamma   90.00
#
_symmetry.space_group_name_H-M   'P 1'
#
loop_
_entity.id
_entity.type
_entity.pdbx_description
1 polymer ?
#
loop_
_entity_poly.entity_id
_entity_poly.type
_entity_poly.pdbx_seq_one_letter_code
_entity_poly.pdbx_strand_id
1 'polypeptide(L)'
;MNKSDTARRHATGPGMGFARNLLALAILGAVGTQAAHAADGTPASGVACEPYKDYSCLDSYLGSGFWERLGNYYKLENGQAAAPADPKAPPSRRDDVPPAAQTIPPMPFTEWPYGGTSALDASLPNATDSPLMVAMANTSLGQWMTANNIQTYGWIDVGANLSTSHVRGGNAPAAYDYNPNAFDLNQIVEYVERVPDMVQKDHNDWGFRFSAIYGSDYRYTTSYGLGSYQLLGRNNANGWDMPMLYADWYTPFVGQGLNIRVGRYISVPDIEAQLAPNNYMYSHSMTYTFDNYTNEGIIGSLQLNRNWIVQAGITIGTEATFQHAYQSIPNTNPNALYPGTTFKRDPGARPSGTLCGRYNSDDGKTDVNFCANGINNGEWGYNNLQWYGVTFYHQFDEHWHIASEIYQEHQKNVPNLNNAYVQTNIVATGAGTPFSPNVMPFNAPSMAYCANASALACTATATGFVTYLNYSPNSLDNFSIRPEVFKDAQGQRTGTPTTYRNIAFGWQHWFSPQVEMRPEIAFYHAGLPAFNGNSNLGIAANKTSETIISGDLIFHW
;
A
#
# COMPACT_ATOMS: atom_id res chain seq x y z
N MET A 1 38.48 -3.47 -41.42
CA MET A 1 37.41 -3.28 -42.40
C MET A 1 36.44 -4.45 -42.20
N ASN A 2 35.33 -4.22 -41.73
CA ASN A 2 33.96 -4.61 -41.93
C ASN A 2 33.18 -4.46 -40.61
N LYS A 3 32.35 -3.45 -40.59
CA LYS A 3 31.30 -3.24 -39.61
C LYS A 3 30.14 -4.19 -39.95
N SER A 4 29.61 -4.89 -38.96
CA SER A 4 28.29 -5.51 -39.05
C SER A 4 27.38 -4.87 -38.01
N ASP A 5 26.47 -4.04 -38.49
CA ASP A 5 25.34 -3.49 -37.73
C ASP A 5 24.38 -4.63 -37.38
N THR A 6 24.19 -4.85 -36.08
CA THR A 6 23.10 -5.72 -35.59
C THR A 6 21.98 -4.83 -35.02
N ALA A 7 20.96 -4.66 -35.85
CA ALA A 7 19.72 -3.98 -35.47
C ALA A 7 19.04 -4.73 -34.31
N ARG A 8 18.90 -4.05 -33.16
CA ARG A 8 18.05 -4.52 -32.06
C ARG A 8 16.58 -4.39 -32.44
N ARG A 9 15.95 -5.51 -32.68
CA ARG A 9 14.49 -5.58 -32.78
C ARG A 9 13.91 -5.43 -31.37
N HIS A 10 13.17 -4.37 -31.11
CA HIS A 10 12.31 -4.24 -29.94
C HIS A 10 11.14 -5.22 -30.08
N ALA A 11 11.15 -6.26 -29.29
CA ALA A 11 9.99 -7.13 -29.12
C ALA A 11 8.99 -6.43 -28.18
N THR A 12 7.86 -6.01 -28.73
CA THR A 12 6.71 -5.55 -27.94
C THR A 12 6.02 -6.78 -27.36
N GLY A 13 6.14 -6.99 -26.04
CA GLY A 13 5.48 -8.09 -25.34
C GLY A 13 3.97 -7.81 -25.14
N PRO A 14 3.15 -8.85 -24.92
CA PRO A 14 1.68 -8.75 -24.82
C PRO A 14 1.13 -7.95 -23.65
N GLY A 15 1.97 -7.46 -22.72
CA GLY A 15 1.54 -6.65 -21.57
C GLY A 15 1.10 -5.22 -21.91
N MET A 16 1.46 -4.69 -23.09
CA MET A 16 1.06 -3.32 -23.47
C MET A 16 -0.42 -3.18 -23.86
N GLY A 17 -1.09 -4.27 -24.21
CA GLY A 17 -2.49 -4.24 -24.64
C GLY A 17 -3.46 -4.03 -23.46
N PHE A 18 -3.21 -4.67 -22.34
CA PHE A 18 -4.09 -4.61 -21.18
C PHE A 18 -4.00 -3.24 -20.46
N ALA A 19 -2.78 -2.74 -20.28
CA ALA A 19 -2.55 -1.43 -19.68
C ALA A 19 -3.06 -0.27 -20.54
N ARG A 20 -2.95 -0.38 -21.88
CA ARG A 20 -3.53 0.62 -22.80
C ARG A 20 -5.04 0.66 -22.75
N ASN A 21 -5.70 -0.47 -22.57
CA ASN A 21 -7.15 -0.54 -22.51
C ASN A 21 -7.70 -0.01 -21.16
N LEU A 22 -7.00 -0.25 -20.04
CA LEU A 22 -7.33 0.36 -18.75
C LEU A 22 -7.08 1.87 -18.74
N LEU A 23 -5.96 2.32 -19.30
CA LEU A 23 -5.68 3.75 -19.47
C LEU A 23 -6.69 4.44 -20.38
N ALA A 24 -7.15 3.77 -21.44
CA ALA A 24 -8.20 4.29 -22.33
C ALA A 24 -9.56 4.40 -21.62
N LEU A 25 -9.89 3.51 -20.70
CA LEU A 25 -11.10 3.59 -19.88
C LEU A 25 -11.03 4.75 -18.86
N ALA A 26 -9.89 4.94 -18.20
CA ALA A 26 -9.68 6.02 -17.25
C ALA A 26 -9.63 7.40 -17.93
N ILE A 27 -8.97 7.51 -19.09
CA ILE A 27 -8.89 8.75 -19.88
C ILE A 27 -10.24 9.09 -20.53
N LEU A 28 -11.04 8.10 -20.95
CA LEU A 28 -12.38 8.31 -21.44
C LEU A 28 -13.32 8.82 -20.35
N GLY A 29 -13.13 8.43 -19.08
CA GLY A 29 -13.83 9.01 -17.93
C GLY A 29 -13.48 10.49 -17.71
N ALA A 30 -12.21 10.86 -17.81
CA ALA A 30 -11.72 12.21 -17.55
C ALA A 30 -11.92 13.19 -18.71
N VAL A 31 -11.93 12.73 -19.96
CA VAL A 31 -12.10 13.58 -21.16
C VAL A 31 -13.57 13.72 -21.57
N GLY A 32 -14.46 12.87 -21.06
CA GLY A 32 -15.90 12.93 -21.34
C GLY A 32 -16.66 14.14 -20.77
N THR A 33 -16.02 15.00 -19.98
CA THR A 33 -16.68 16.14 -19.32
C THR A 33 -16.91 17.37 -20.22
N GLN A 34 -16.48 17.37 -21.48
CA GLN A 34 -16.66 18.53 -22.36
C GLN A 34 -17.65 18.35 -23.52
N ALA A 35 -18.35 17.24 -23.66
CA ALA A 35 -19.24 17.02 -24.80
C ALA A 35 -20.60 16.38 -24.48
N ALA A 36 -21.17 16.65 -23.30
CA ALA A 36 -22.56 16.33 -23.05
C ALA A 36 -23.39 17.60 -23.14
N HIS A 37 -23.87 17.92 -24.33
CA HIS A 37 -25.05 18.81 -24.46
C HIS A 37 -26.21 18.19 -23.69
N ALA A 38 -26.63 18.89 -22.65
CA ALA A 38 -27.82 18.54 -21.89
C ALA A 38 -29.01 18.39 -22.83
N ALA A 39 -29.55 17.18 -22.94
CA ALA A 39 -30.92 17.02 -23.34
C ALA A 39 -31.76 17.49 -22.15
N ASP A 40 -32.47 18.60 -22.33
CA ASP A 40 -33.49 19.08 -21.40
C ASP A 40 -34.59 18.01 -21.25
N GLY A 41 -34.36 17.08 -20.36
CA GLY A 41 -35.40 16.22 -19.84
C GLY A 41 -36.05 16.91 -18.64
N THR A 42 -37.08 17.67 -18.86
CA THR A 42 -37.96 18.20 -17.81
C THR A 42 -38.52 17.02 -17.01
N PRO A 43 -38.27 16.94 -15.67
CA PRO A 43 -38.92 15.93 -14.84
C PRO A 43 -40.44 16.17 -14.87
N ALA A 44 -41.19 15.08 -15.01
CA ALA A 44 -42.65 15.13 -14.86
C ALA A 44 -42.98 15.72 -13.48
N SER A 45 -43.92 16.65 -13.46
CA SER A 45 -44.42 17.39 -12.31
C SER A 45 -44.73 16.49 -11.10
N GLY A 46 -43.98 16.63 -10.06
CA GLY A 46 -44.15 15.96 -8.77
C GLY A 46 -43.00 16.35 -7.89
N VAL A 47 -42.99 16.23 -6.67
CA VAL A 47 -42.02 16.57 -5.66
C VAL A 47 -40.58 16.55 -6.20
N ALA A 48 -39.86 17.68 -6.08
CA ALA A 48 -38.47 17.76 -6.51
C ALA A 48 -37.67 16.67 -5.78
N CYS A 49 -37.08 15.76 -6.54
CA CYS A 49 -36.17 14.74 -5.97
C CYS A 49 -34.95 15.44 -5.42
N GLU A 50 -34.73 15.35 -4.13
CA GLU A 50 -33.47 15.71 -3.50
C GLU A 50 -32.68 14.41 -3.21
N PRO A 51 -31.83 13.97 -4.13
CA PRO A 51 -31.21 12.64 -4.07
C PRO A 51 -30.35 12.40 -2.83
N TYR A 52 -29.95 13.48 -2.15
CA TYR A 52 -29.22 13.39 -0.87
C TYR A 52 -30.14 13.14 0.34
N LYS A 53 -31.43 13.43 0.21
CA LYS A 53 -32.40 13.26 1.29
C LYS A 53 -33.31 12.06 1.08
N ASP A 54 -33.52 11.67 -0.16
CA ASP A 54 -34.40 10.56 -0.52
C ASP A 54 -33.78 9.67 -1.59
N TYR A 55 -33.17 8.60 -1.14
CA TYR A 55 -32.56 7.60 -2.02
C TYR A 55 -33.57 6.92 -2.96
N SER A 56 -34.85 6.94 -2.64
CA SER A 56 -35.87 6.33 -3.49
C SER A 56 -36.01 7.02 -4.87
N CYS A 57 -35.63 8.29 -4.96
CA CYS A 57 -35.61 9.02 -6.22
C CYS A 57 -34.23 9.07 -6.91
N LEU A 58 -33.17 8.53 -6.30
CA LEU A 58 -31.82 8.54 -6.85
C LEU A 58 -31.78 7.89 -8.23
N ASP A 59 -32.39 6.72 -8.39
CA ASP A 59 -32.42 6.00 -9.67
C ASP A 59 -33.05 6.80 -10.80
N SER A 60 -34.14 7.52 -10.52
CA SER A 60 -34.79 8.36 -11.52
C SER A 60 -33.93 9.57 -11.91
N TYR A 61 -33.19 10.14 -10.96
CA TYR A 61 -32.24 11.22 -11.20
C TYR A 61 -31.05 10.78 -12.03
N LEU A 62 -30.50 9.60 -11.72
CA LEU A 62 -29.30 9.09 -12.38
C LEU A 62 -29.54 8.68 -13.84
N GLY A 63 -30.77 8.30 -14.18
CA GLY A 63 -31.13 7.83 -15.52
C GLY A 63 -30.91 6.32 -15.72
N SER A 64 -31.00 5.86 -16.96
CA SER A 64 -31.02 4.42 -17.27
C SER A 64 -29.72 3.86 -17.83
N GLY A 65 -28.91 4.68 -18.50
CA GLY A 65 -27.68 4.27 -19.16
C GLY A 65 -26.46 4.34 -18.24
N PHE A 66 -25.50 3.42 -18.40
CA PHE A 66 -24.27 3.37 -17.61
C PHE A 66 -23.53 4.72 -17.55
N TRP A 67 -23.26 5.34 -18.69
CA TRP A 67 -22.53 6.62 -18.76
C TRP A 67 -23.35 7.80 -18.26
N GLU A 68 -24.65 7.76 -18.47
CA GLU A 68 -25.59 8.76 -17.95
C GLU A 68 -25.61 8.72 -16.43
N ARG A 69 -25.74 7.55 -15.82
CA ARG A 69 -25.71 7.33 -14.38
C ARG A 69 -24.39 7.78 -13.77
N LEU A 70 -23.28 7.36 -14.37
CA LEU A 70 -21.94 7.76 -13.91
C LEU A 70 -21.77 9.28 -13.94
N GLY A 71 -22.11 9.93 -15.06
CA GLY A 71 -21.99 11.37 -15.20
C GLY A 71 -22.92 12.16 -14.27
N ASN A 72 -24.15 11.69 -14.06
CA ASN A 72 -25.08 12.32 -13.14
C ASN A 72 -24.69 12.10 -11.69
N TYR A 73 -24.11 10.94 -11.36
CA TYR A 73 -23.60 10.67 -10.02
C TYR A 73 -22.43 11.62 -9.67
N TYR A 74 -21.45 11.79 -10.57
CA TYR A 74 -20.38 12.78 -10.36
C TYR A 74 -20.87 14.21 -10.26
N LYS A 75 -21.88 14.61 -11.06
CA LYS A 75 -22.50 15.94 -10.91
C LYS A 75 -23.17 16.11 -9.55
N LEU A 76 -23.82 15.05 -9.07
CA LEU A 76 -24.46 15.02 -7.78
C LEU A 76 -23.45 15.21 -6.66
N GLU A 77 -22.40 14.39 -6.65
CA GLU A 77 -21.37 14.37 -5.60
C GLU A 77 -20.48 15.63 -5.59
N ASN A 78 -20.25 16.25 -6.75
CA ASN A 78 -19.46 17.48 -6.89
C ASN A 78 -20.35 18.74 -6.97
N GLY A 79 -21.66 18.63 -6.84
CA GLY A 79 -22.59 19.77 -6.85
C GLY A 79 -22.49 20.61 -5.57
N GLN A 80 -23.24 21.73 -5.52
CA GLN A 80 -23.30 22.60 -4.34
C GLN A 80 -23.80 21.84 -3.10
N ALA A 81 -23.27 22.20 -1.93
CA ALA A 81 -23.72 21.64 -0.68
C ALA A 81 -25.24 21.77 -0.52
N ALA A 82 -25.89 20.68 -0.18
CA ALA A 82 -27.30 20.72 0.20
C ALA A 82 -27.52 21.66 1.40
N ALA A 83 -28.70 22.21 1.53
CA ALA A 83 -29.07 22.95 2.73
C ALA A 83 -28.83 22.06 3.99
N PRO A 84 -28.57 22.66 5.16
CA PRO A 84 -28.35 21.89 6.38
C PRO A 84 -29.43 20.83 6.56
N ALA A 85 -29.04 19.60 6.80
CA ALA A 85 -29.96 18.49 6.97
C ALA A 85 -30.89 18.76 8.15
N ASP A 86 -32.18 18.41 8.02
CA ASP A 86 -33.06 18.33 9.17
C ASP A 86 -32.42 17.33 10.17
N PRO A 87 -32.24 17.69 11.46
CA PRO A 87 -31.70 16.78 12.46
C PRO A 87 -32.47 15.46 12.61
N LYS A 88 -33.65 15.36 12.02
CA LYS A 88 -34.48 14.16 11.98
C LYS A 88 -34.46 13.43 10.64
N ALA A 89 -33.81 14.00 9.64
CA ALA A 89 -33.64 13.34 8.35
C ALA A 89 -32.60 12.22 8.46
N PRO A 90 -32.71 11.14 7.68
CA PRO A 90 -31.62 10.20 7.55
C PRO A 90 -30.36 10.93 7.07
N PRO A 91 -29.16 10.47 7.44
CA PRO A 91 -27.89 11.09 7.04
C PRO A 91 -27.85 11.31 5.52
N SER A 92 -27.44 12.50 5.11
CA SER A 92 -27.22 12.77 3.70
C SER A 92 -25.94 12.05 3.26
N ARG A 93 -25.89 11.57 2.01
CA ARG A 93 -24.65 10.99 1.45
C ARG A 93 -23.46 11.94 1.48
N ARG A 94 -23.70 13.25 1.56
CA ARG A 94 -22.64 14.24 1.73
C ARG A 94 -22.19 14.44 3.18
N ASP A 95 -23.03 14.09 4.13
CA ASP A 95 -22.64 14.09 5.53
C ASP A 95 -21.70 12.92 5.83
N ASP A 96 -21.75 11.88 4.98
CA ASP A 96 -20.81 10.76 4.95
C ASP A 96 -19.62 11.01 4.00
N VAL A 97 -19.20 12.28 3.84
CA VAL A 97 -17.88 12.52 3.26
C VAL A 97 -16.88 11.69 4.06
N PRO A 98 -16.07 10.92 3.36
CA PRO A 98 -15.11 10.06 4.02
C PRO A 98 -14.40 10.78 5.14
N PRO A 99 -14.29 10.18 6.32
CA PRO A 99 -13.31 10.67 7.28
C PRO A 99 -11.96 10.65 6.58
N ALA A 100 -11.10 11.57 6.91
CA ALA A 100 -9.72 11.57 6.50
C ALA A 100 -9.10 10.19 6.68
N ALA A 101 -8.14 9.82 5.83
CA ALA A 101 -7.52 8.51 5.83
C ALA A 101 -7.19 8.06 7.25
N GLN A 102 -7.57 6.84 7.57
CA GLN A 102 -7.43 6.36 8.93
C GLN A 102 -6.03 5.86 9.15
N THR A 103 -5.34 6.44 10.11
CA THR A 103 -4.11 5.90 10.69
C THR A 103 -4.41 5.00 11.88
N ILE A 104 -5.60 4.44 11.94
CA ILE A 104 -5.89 3.35 12.87
C ILE A 104 -5.34 2.10 12.23
N PRO A 105 -4.52 1.32 12.95
CA PRO A 105 -4.02 0.06 12.44
C PRO A 105 -5.18 -0.82 11.97
N PRO A 106 -5.24 -1.19 10.71
CA PRO A 106 -6.30 -2.02 10.21
C PRO A 106 -6.11 -3.42 10.74
N MET A 107 -7.10 -3.95 11.42
CA MET A 107 -7.07 -5.33 11.86
C MET A 107 -8.32 -6.05 11.40
N PRO A 108 -8.17 -6.97 10.51
CA PRO A 108 -7.06 -7.28 9.63
C PRO A 108 -6.93 -6.37 8.43
N PHE A 109 -7.53 -5.33 8.17
CA PHE A 109 -7.33 -4.27 7.18
C PHE A 109 -8.58 -3.42 7.09
N THR A 110 -8.39 -2.12 7.26
CA THR A 110 -9.37 -1.12 6.88
C THR A 110 -9.01 -0.59 5.51
N GLU A 111 -9.97 -0.46 4.65
CA GLU A 111 -9.81 0.21 3.38
C GLU A 111 -10.94 1.17 3.15
N TRP A 112 -10.55 2.28 2.68
CA TRP A 112 -11.40 3.40 2.39
C TRP A 112 -11.30 3.70 0.89
N PRO A 113 -12.27 4.32 0.26
CA PRO A 113 -13.52 4.82 0.83
C PRO A 113 -14.70 3.84 0.75
N TYR A 114 -14.65 2.84 -0.10
CA TYR A 114 -15.81 2.02 -0.45
C TYR A 114 -15.78 0.62 0.12
N GLY A 115 -14.57 0.12 0.43
CA GLY A 115 -14.37 -1.14 1.09
C GLY A 115 -14.79 -1.05 2.56
N GLY A 116 -15.59 -1.99 3.02
CA GLY A 116 -15.80 -2.17 4.45
C GLY A 116 -14.50 -2.52 5.14
N THR A 117 -14.39 -2.22 6.42
CA THR A 117 -13.28 -2.76 7.21
C THR A 117 -13.46 -4.26 7.37
N SER A 118 -12.40 -5.02 7.21
CA SER A 118 -12.38 -6.45 7.50
C SER A 118 -11.97 -6.77 8.94
N ALA A 119 -11.97 -5.77 9.81
CA ALA A 119 -11.72 -5.98 11.23
C ALA A 119 -12.94 -6.62 11.91
N LEU A 120 -12.69 -7.61 12.76
CA LEU A 120 -13.71 -8.17 13.60
C LEU A 120 -14.37 -7.08 14.45
N ASP A 121 -15.69 -7.13 14.56
CA ASP A 121 -16.50 -6.22 15.36
C ASP A 121 -16.54 -4.75 14.86
N ALA A 122 -15.98 -4.47 13.71
CA ALA A 122 -15.90 -3.12 13.18
C ALA A 122 -16.39 -2.98 11.73
N SER A 123 -16.77 -4.08 11.06
CA SER A 123 -17.09 -4.01 9.65
C SER A 123 -18.57 -4.12 9.36
N LEU A 124 -19.04 -3.11 8.64
CA LEU A 124 -20.25 -3.22 7.85
C LEU A 124 -19.81 -3.30 6.39
N PRO A 125 -20.21 -4.34 5.66
CA PRO A 125 -19.92 -4.39 4.23
C PRO A 125 -20.53 -3.15 3.55
N ASN A 126 -19.73 -2.44 2.76
CA ASN A 126 -20.18 -1.45 1.82
C ASN A 126 -21.05 -0.32 2.40
N ALA A 127 -20.48 0.48 3.27
CA ALA A 127 -21.16 1.65 3.83
C ALA A 127 -21.59 2.66 2.75
N THR A 128 -20.91 2.70 1.60
CA THR A 128 -21.18 3.60 0.49
C THR A 128 -20.93 2.90 -0.84
N ASP A 129 -21.86 3.03 -1.80
CA ASP A 129 -21.66 2.49 -3.15
C ASP A 129 -20.64 3.30 -3.91
N SER A 130 -19.71 2.63 -4.60
CA SER A 130 -18.78 3.30 -5.50
C SER A 130 -19.51 3.90 -6.71
N PRO A 131 -18.96 4.96 -7.33
CA PRO A 131 -19.51 5.49 -8.57
C PRO A 131 -19.70 4.42 -9.66
N LEU A 132 -18.78 3.45 -9.71
CA LEU A 132 -18.84 2.35 -10.67
C LEU A 132 -20.02 1.42 -10.37
N MET A 133 -20.24 1.06 -9.12
CA MET A 133 -21.41 0.25 -8.71
C MET A 133 -22.73 0.98 -9.01
N VAL A 134 -22.80 2.28 -8.71
CA VAL A 134 -23.97 3.11 -9.01
C VAL A 134 -24.24 3.16 -10.52
N ALA A 135 -23.20 3.28 -11.34
CA ALA A 135 -23.34 3.29 -12.79
C ALA A 135 -23.80 1.93 -13.34
N MET A 136 -23.35 0.83 -12.74
CA MET A 136 -23.71 -0.53 -13.16
C MET A 136 -25.06 -1.04 -12.62
N ALA A 137 -25.69 -0.35 -11.68
CA ALA A 137 -26.86 -0.86 -10.96
C ALA A 137 -28.00 -1.37 -11.87
N ASN A 138 -28.18 -0.76 -13.05
CA ASN A 138 -29.19 -1.17 -14.02
C ASN A 138 -28.72 -2.23 -15.03
N THR A 139 -27.47 -2.69 -14.92
CA THR A 139 -26.95 -3.77 -15.77
C THR A 139 -27.15 -5.13 -15.10
N SER A 140 -27.21 -6.21 -15.90
CA SER A 140 -27.30 -7.56 -15.36
C SER A 140 -26.08 -7.92 -14.47
N LEU A 141 -24.90 -7.40 -14.81
CA LEU A 141 -23.68 -7.58 -13.99
C LEU A 141 -23.80 -6.86 -12.66
N GLY A 142 -24.17 -5.59 -12.66
CA GLY A 142 -24.34 -4.80 -11.42
C GLY A 142 -25.40 -5.39 -10.50
N GLN A 143 -26.54 -5.81 -11.05
CA GLN A 143 -27.60 -6.48 -10.29
C GLN A 143 -27.09 -7.80 -9.68
N TRP A 144 -26.33 -8.59 -10.43
CA TRP A 144 -25.75 -9.83 -9.91
C TRP A 144 -24.72 -9.55 -8.80
N MET A 145 -23.86 -8.56 -8.98
CA MET A 145 -22.88 -8.15 -7.96
C MET A 145 -23.57 -7.71 -6.68
N THR A 146 -24.55 -6.82 -6.78
CA THR A 146 -25.33 -6.34 -5.63
C THR A 146 -26.06 -7.48 -4.92
N ALA A 147 -26.69 -8.40 -5.66
CA ALA A 147 -27.39 -9.54 -5.10
C ALA A 147 -26.47 -10.53 -4.34
N ASN A 148 -25.15 -10.50 -4.63
CA ASN A 148 -24.14 -11.34 -3.99
C ASN A 148 -23.23 -10.55 -3.04
N ASN A 149 -23.55 -9.30 -2.71
CA ASN A 149 -22.75 -8.41 -1.88
C ASN A 149 -21.32 -8.21 -2.43
N ILE A 150 -21.16 -8.25 -3.76
CA ILE A 150 -19.89 -7.99 -4.44
C ILE A 150 -19.87 -6.54 -4.88
N GLN A 151 -18.76 -5.86 -4.65
CA GLN A 151 -18.51 -4.51 -5.12
C GLN A 151 -17.21 -4.41 -5.92
N THR A 152 -17.13 -3.35 -6.72
CA THR A 152 -15.91 -2.94 -7.42
C THR A 152 -15.74 -1.44 -7.29
N TYR A 153 -14.51 -1.01 -7.08
CA TYR A 153 -14.14 0.40 -6.92
C TYR A 153 -12.64 0.55 -7.19
N GLY A 154 -12.24 1.79 -7.41
CA GLY A 154 -10.83 2.05 -7.66
C GLY A 154 -10.51 3.54 -7.65
N TRP A 155 -9.28 3.85 -8.00
CA TRP A 155 -8.79 5.22 -8.10
C TRP A 155 -7.62 5.34 -9.08
N ILE A 156 -7.39 6.57 -9.49
CA ILE A 156 -6.14 7.00 -10.11
C ILE A 156 -5.47 8.03 -9.22
N ASP A 157 -4.19 7.84 -8.97
CA ASP A 157 -3.34 8.73 -8.20
C ASP A 157 -2.21 9.25 -9.09
N VAL A 158 -2.11 10.57 -9.21
CA VAL A 158 -1.06 11.27 -9.94
C VAL A 158 -0.37 12.25 -9.01
N GLY A 159 0.94 12.17 -8.93
CA GLY A 159 1.74 13.00 -8.03
C GLY A 159 2.83 13.79 -8.72
N ALA A 160 3.32 14.79 -8.03
CA ALA A 160 4.47 15.58 -8.46
C ALA A 160 5.32 16.01 -7.27
N ASN A 161 6.61 16.18 -7.51
CA ASN A 161 7.50 16.65 -6.47
C ASN A 161 8.57 17.63 -6.99
N LEU A 162 9.04 18.48 -6.09
CA LEU A 162 10.23 19.31 -6.21
C LEU A 162 11.21 18.89 -5.13
N SER A 163 12.36 18.38 -5.52
CA SER A 163 13.37 17.85 -4.62
C SER A 163 14.70 18.59 -4.76
N THR A 164 15.45 18.61 -3.68
CA THR A 164 16.84 19.06 -3.68
C THR A 164 17.79 18.03 -4.32
N SER A 165 17.37 16.78 -4.52
CA SER A 165 18.07 15.79 -5.34
C SER A 165 17.84 16.03 -6.83
N HIS A 166 18.76 15.51 -7.68
CA HIS A 166 18.69 15.69 -9.14
C HIS A 166 19.01 14.39 -9.92
N VAL A 167 19.50 13.37 -9.23
CA VAL A 167 19.79 12.08 -9.84
C VAL A 167 18.48 11.29 -9.95
N ARG A 168 18.20 10.68 -11.08
CA ARG A 168 17.02 9.82 -11.25
C ARG A 168 17.01 8.70 -10.19
N GLY A 169 15.90 8.55 -9.48
CA GLY A 169 15.79 7.65 -8.33
C GLY A 169 16.59 8.12 -7.11
N GLY A 170 17.06 9.36 -7.09
CA GLY A 170 17.94 9.88 -6.04
C GLY A 170 17.24 10.40 -4.80
N ASN A 171 15.92 10.42 -4.76
CA ASN A 171 15.19 10.66 -3.53
C ASN A 171 15.25 9.44 -2.58
N ALA A 172 15.45 8.24 -3.14
CA ALA A 172 15.62 7.07 -2.29
C ALA A 172 16.76 7.29 -1.26
N PRO A 173 16.56 6.87 0.01
CA PRO A 173 15.54 5.97 0.52
C PRO A 173 14.21 6.63 0.95
N ALA A 174 14.00 7.93 0.69
CA ALA A 174 12.66 8.50 0.81
C ALA A 174 11.70 7.79 -0.16
N ALA A 175 10.50 7.46 0.31
CA ALA A 175 9.61 6.54 -0.38
C ALA A 175 8.40 7.23 -0.97
N TYR A 176 7.90 6.65 -2.04
CA TYR A 176 6.79 7.09 -2.88
C TYR A 176 7.07 8.34 -3.73
N ASP A 177 8.10 9.07 -3.41
CA ASP A 177 8.67 10.17 -4.20
C ASP A 177 9.99 9.75 -4.88
N TYR A 178 10.06 8.56 -5.48
CA TYR A 178 11.29 7.93 -5.94
C TYR A 178 12.14 8.79 -6.88
N ASN A 179 11.51 9.44 -7.85
CA ASN A 179 12.19 10.28 -8.82
C ASN A 179 12.13 11.75 -8.41
N PRO A 180 13.28 12.44 -8.26
CA PRO A 180 13.28 13.87 -7.96
C PRO A 180 12.79 14.71 -9.12
N ASN A 181 12.04 15.77 -8.81
CA ASN A 181 11.56 16.79 -9.77
C ASN A 181 10.74 16.16 -10.92
N ALA A 182 9.87 15.22 -10.57
CA ALA A 182 9.09 14.42 -11.49
C ALA A 182 7.58 14.66 -11.33
N PHE A 183 6.86 14.30 -12.38
CA PHE A 183 5.43 14.05 -12.36
C PHE A 183 5.25 12.57 -12.68
N ASP A 184 4.64 11.84 -11.77
CA ASP A 184 4.49 10.40 -11.88
C ASP A 184 3.02 9.97 -11.84
N LEU A 185 2.68 8.92 -12.59
CA LEU A 185 1.49 8.13 -12.37
C LEU A 185 1.80 7.15 -11.26
N ASN A 186 1.34 7.43 -10.05
CA ASN A 186 1.67 6.64 -8.87
C ASN A 186 0.86 5.35 -8.86
N GLN A 187 -0.47 5.46 -8.95
CA GLN A 187 -1.36 4.32 -8.83
C GLN A 187 -2.55 4.45 -9.79
N ILE A 188 -2.89 3.37 -10.46
CA ILE A 188 -4.23 3.03 -10.92
C ILE A 188 -4.57 1.74 -10.21
N VAL A 189 -5.60 1.77 -9.38
CA VAL A 189 -5.98 0.63 -8.55
C VAL A 189 -7.43 0.24 -8.85
N GLU A 190 -7.68 -1.05 -8.89
CA GLU A 190 -9.01 -1.63 -9.00
C GLU A 190 -9.20 -2.72 -7.97
N TYR A 191 -10.33 -2.70 -7.29
CA TYR A 191 -10.79 -3.69 -6.35
C TYR A 191 -12.02 -4.42 -6.86
N VAL A 192 -12.07 -5.71 -6.59
CA VAL A 192 -13.29 -6.51 -6.65
C VAL A 192 -13.34 -7.33 -5.37
N GLU A 193 -14.39 -7.15 -4.59
CA GLU A 193 -14.47 -7.80 -3.29
C GLU A 193 -15.87 -8.14 -2.84
N ARG A 194 -15.94 -9.08 -1.94
CA ARG A 194 -17.07 -9.34 -1.04
C ARG A 194 -16.53 -9.35 0.37
N VAL A 195 -16.94 -8.39 1.18
CA VAL A 195 -16.57 -8.34 2.60
C VAL A 195 -17.53 -9.19 3.39
N PRO A 196 -17.07 -10.16 4.20
CA PRO A 196 -17.98 -10.93 5.05
C PRO A 196 -18.55 -10.04 6.16
N ASP A 197 -19.79 -10.25 6.52
CA ASP A 197 -20.42 -9.59 7.68
C ASP A 197 -19.89 -10.22 8.97
N MET A 198 -18.88 -9.59 9.56
CA MET A 198 -18.22 -10.04 10.78
C MET A 198 -18.82 -9.44 12.06
N VAL A 199 -19.86 -8.61 11.94
CA VAL A 199 -20.60 -8.03 13.06
C VAL A 199 -21.74 -8.95 13.50
N GLN A 200 -22.39 -9.63 12.55
CA GLN A 200 -23.47 -10.57 12.84
C GLN A 200 -22.98 -11.78 13.67
N LYS A 201 -23.90 -12.41 14.44
CA LYS A 201 -23.57 -13.49 15.37
C LYS A 201 -24.40 -14.78 15.14
N ASP A 202 -25.10 -14.90 14.03
CA ASP A 202 -26.09 -15.95 13.80
C ASP A 202 -25.73 -16.97 12.70
N HIS A 203 -24.78 -16.64 11.79
CA HIS A 203 -24.38 -17.56 10.72
C HIS A 203 -22.91 -17.42 10.31
N ASN A 204 -22.40 -18.45 9.62
CA ASN A 204 -21.09 -18.35 8.96
C ASN A 204 -21.22 -17.49 7.71
N ASP A 205 -20.19 -16.70 7.43
CA ASP A 205 -20.12 -15.92 6.20
C ASP A 205 -18.76 -16.09 5.53
N TRP A 206 -18.65 -15.66 4.29
CA TRP A 206 -17.43 -15.74 3.50
C TRP A 206 -17.17 -14.45 2.74
N GLY A 207 -15.94 -14.22 2.40
CA GLY A 207 -15.56 -13.08 1.60
C GLY A 207 -14.36 -13.38 0.72
N PHE A 208 -14.04 -12.44 -0.12
CA PHE A 208 -12.79 -12.43 -0.88
C PHE A 208 -12.41 -10.98 -1.20
N ARG A 209 -11.13 -10.77 -1.47
CA ARG A 209 -10.62 -9.50 -1.98
C ARG A 209 -9.61 -9.77 -3.07
N PHE A 210 -9.78 -9.07 -4.17
CA PHE A 210 -8.82 -8.95 -5.24
C PHE A 210 -8.50 -7.47 -5.43
N SER A 211 -7.21 -7.12 -5.44
CA SER A 211 -6.76 -5.79 -5.84
C SER A 211 -5.68 -5.88 -6.89
N ALA A 212 -5.71 -4.97 -7.84
CA ALA A 212 -4.68 -4.81 -8.87
C ALA A 212 -4.20 -3.36 -8.86
N ILE A 213 -2.89 -3.18 -8.95
CA ILE A 213 -2.24 -1.86 -9.06
C ILE A 213 -1.43 -1.78 -10.34
N TYR A 214 -1.43 -0.62 -10.97
CA TYR A 214 -0.51 -0.23 -12.03
C TYR A 214 0.00 1.19 -11.79
N GLY A 215 1.30 1.41 -11.88
CA GLY A 215 1.92 2.73 -11.70
C GLY A 215 3.35 2.62 -11.20
N SER A 216 3.93 3.73 -10.71
CA SER A 216 5.27 3.74 -10.13
C SER A 216 5.33 2.98 -8.80
N ASP A 217 4.23 2.99 -8.05
CA ASP A 217 4.16 2.45 -6.70
C ASP A 217 4.08 0.94 -6.64
N TYR A 218 3.93 0.26 -7.81
CA TYR A 218 4.04 -1.19 -7.86
C TYR A 218 5.35 -1.69 -7.24
N ARG A 219 6.42 -0.86 -7.23
CA ARG A 219 7.73 -1.22 -6.66
C ARG A 219 7.70 -1.41 -5.15
N TYR A 220 6.76 -0.78 -4.46
CA TYR A 220 6.58 -0.90 -3.01
C TYR A 220 5.64 -2.04 -2.63
N THR A 221 4.84 -2.55 -3.56
CA THR A 221 3.96 -3.70 -3.35
C THR A 221 4.55 -5.00 -3.85
N THR A 222 5.54 -4.94 -4.76
CA THR A 222 6.11 -6.11 -5.42
C THR A 222 6.83 -7.01 -4.43
N SER A 223 6.31 -8.21 -4.26
CA SER A 223 6.96 -9.31 -3.58
C SER A 223 7.63 -10.27 -4.55
N TYR A 224 8.55 -11.11 -4.05
CA TYR A 224 9.29 -12.04 -4.87
C TYR A 224 8.38 -13.17 -5.41
N GLY A 225 8.24 -13.27 -6.71
CA GLY A 225 7.40 -14.24 -7.39
C GLY A 225 6.74 -13.67 -8.64
N LEU A 226 5.44 -13.86 -8.76
CA LEU A 226 4.67 -13.39 -9.93
C LEU A 226 4.78 -11.87 -10.09
N GLY A 227 5.19 -11.44 -11.28
CA GLY A 227 5.33 -10.00 -11.57
C GLY A 227 6.66 -9.39 -11.14
N SER A 228 7.40 -9.97 -10.21
CA SER A 228 8.62 -9.38 -9.65
C SER A 228 9.72 -9.10 -10.68
N TYR A 229 9.74 -9.79 -11.81
CA TYR A 229 10.68 -9.54 -12.90
C TYR A 229 10.65 -8.12 -13.45
N GLN A 230 9.51 -7.44 -13.33
CA GLN A 230 9.35 -6.07 -13.81
C GLN A 230 10.29 -5.13 -13.06
N LEU A 231 10.40 -5.32 -11.74
CA LEU A 231 11.33 -4.59 -10.88
C LEU A 231 12.72 -5.22 -10.93
N LEU A 232 12.83 -6.50 -10.62
CA LEU A 232 14.10 -7.18 -10.34
C LEU A 232 14.94 -7.46 -11.58
N GLY A 233 14.29 -7.76 -12.71
CA GLY A 233 14.99 -8.07 -13.96
C GLY A 233 15.08 -6.90 -14.93
N ARG A 234 14.14 -5.95 -14.85
CA ARG A 234 14.00 -4.86 -15.84
C ARG A 234 14.07 -3.46 -15.24
N ASN A 235 13.85 -3.32 -13.94
CA ASN A 235 13.74 -2.05 -13.24
C ASN A 235 12.82 -1.05 -13.97
N ASN A 236 11.62 -1.51 -14.32
CA ASN A 236 10.61 -0.66 -14.97
C ASN A 236 10.24 0.52 -14.07
N ALA A 237 10.04 1.69 -14.66
CA ALA A 237 9.53 2.85 -13.92
C ALA A 237 8.11 2.60 -13.43
N ASN A 238 7.24 2.10 -14.31
CA ASN A 238 5.87 1.69 -14.00
C ASN A 238 5.71 0.20 -14.26
N GLY A 239 4.93 -0.45 -13.43
CA GLY A 239 4.60 -1.86 -13.53
C GLY A 239 3.26 -2.17 -12.89
N TRP A 240 2.93 -3.44 -12.81
CA TRP A 240 1.70 -3.91 -12.19
C TRP A 240 2.00 -4.92 -11.07
N ASP A 241 1.10 -4.99 -10.11
CA ASP A 241 1.09 -6.02 -9.07
C ASP A 241 -0.35 -6.36 -8.66
N MET A 242 -0.50 -7.41 -7.89
CA MET A 242 -1.74 -7.81 -7.22
C MET A 242 -1.49 -7.85 -5.71
N PRO A 243 -1.55 -6.70 -5.01
CA PRO A 243 -1.17 -6.63 -3.59
C PRO A 243 -2.01 -7.53 -2.70
N MET A 244 -3.29 -7.68 -3.00
CA MET A 244 -4.21 -8.52 -2.24
C MET A 244 -4.95 -9.48 -3.15
N LEU A 245 -4.91 -10.76 -2.76
CA LEU A 245 -5.64 -11.85 -3.40
C LEU A 245 -5.91 -12.91 -2.35
N TYR A 246 -7.05 -12.82 -1.67
CA TYR A 246 -7.38 -13.72 -0.58
C TYR A 246 -8.87 -14.03 -0.51
N ALA A 247 -9.19 -15.11 0.22
CA ALA A 247 -10.52 -15.45 0.65
C ALA A 247 -10.60 -15.40 2.18
N ASP A 248 -11.73 -14.96 2.70
CA ASP A 248 -12.09 -14.94 4.12
C ASP A 248 -13.22 -15.94 4.40
N TRP A 249 -13.12 -16.61 5.53
CA TRP A 249 -14.21 -17.38 6.12
C TRP A 249 -14.43 -16.92 7.56
N TYR A 250 -15.63 -16.45 7.84
CA TYR A 250 -16.03 -15.98 9.15
C TYR A 250 -16.99 -16.96 9.83
N THR A 251 -16.78 -17.18 11.12
CA THR A 251 -17.71 -17.90 11.99
C THR A 251 -17.90 -17.17 13.32
N PRO A 252 -19.14 -16.86 13.73
CA PRO A 252 -19.42 -16.26 15.03
C PRO A 252 -19.41 -17.26 16.18
N PHE A 253 -19.30 -18.57 15.90
CA PHE A 253 -19.47 -19.65 16.88
C PHE A 253 -18.18 -20.01 17.63
N VAL A 254 -17.07 -19.33 17.36
CA VAL A 254 -15.79 -19.53 18.04
C VAL A 254 -15.38 -18.22 18.70
N GLY A 255 -15.28 -18.21 20.03
CA GLY A 255 -15.04 -17.00 20.80
C GLY A 255 -16.17 -15.99 20.63
N GLN A 256 -15.82 -14.74 20.33
CA GLN A 256 -16.77 -13.70 19.93
C GLN A 256 -16.83 -13.49 18.39
N GLY A 257 -16.14 -14.35 17.65
CA GLY A 257 -16.03 -14.38 16.20
C GLY A 257 -14.61 -14.73 15.78
N LEU A 258 -14.50 -15.62 14.79
CA LEU A 258 -13.24 -16.05 14.18
C LEU A 258 -13.31 -15.79 12.67
N ASN A 259 -12.35 -15.02 12.16
CA ASN A 259 -12.11 -14.91 10.73
C ASN A 259 -10.85 -15.67 10.34
N ILE A 260 -10.91 -16.47 9.29
CA ILE A 260 -9.77 -17.18 8.71
C ILE A 260 -9.56 -16.62 7.30
N ARG A 261 -8.39 -16.05 7.07
CA ARG A 261 -7.95 -15.54 5.77
C ARG A 261 -6.94 -16.46 5.14
N VAL A 262 -7.10 -16.72 3.83
CA VAL A 262 -6.21 -17.58 3.04
C VAL A 262 -5.86 -16.85 1.75
N GLY A 263 -4.57 -16.69 1.47
CA GLY A 263 -4.07 -16.07 0.24
C GLY A 263 -2.98 -15.04 0.50
N ARG A 264 -2.83 -14.09 -0.42
CA ARG A 264 -1.91 -12.97 -0.31
C ARG A 264 -2.60 -11.78 0.33
N TYR A 265 -2.04 -11.28 1.40
CA TYR A 265 -2.53 -10.13 2.16
C TYR A 265 -1.37 -9.23 2.58
N ILE A 266 -1.70 -7.96 2.78
CA ILE A 266 -0.77 -6.98 3.27
C ILE A 266 -0.69 -7.10 4.78
N SER A 267 0.40 -6.68 5.29
CA SER A 267 0.90 -6.57 6.63
C SER A 267 -0.06 -6.61 7.80
N VAL A 268 0.57 -6.80 8.88
CA VAL A 268 -0.13 -6.97 10.10
C VAL A 268 0.09 -5.77 10.94
N PRO A 269 0.16 -5.07 11.67
CA PRO A 269 -0.24 -3.77 12.15
C PRO A 269 0.68 -2.66 11.65
N ASP A 270 0.19 -1.89 10.73
CA ASP A 270 0.80 -0.62 10.31
C ASP A 270 -0.14 0.55 10.58
N ILE A 271 0.43 1.74 10.72
CA ILE A 271 -0.32 2.98 10.78
C ILE A 271 -0.42 3.70 9.43
N GLU A 272 0.26 3.17 8.44
CA GLU A 272 0.20 3.59 7.04
C GLU A 272 -0.26 2.42 6.17
N ALA A 273 -0.69 2.70 4.94
CA ALA A 273 -1.13 1.69 3.99
C ALA A 273 -0.39 1.84 2.67
N GLN A 274 -0.19 0.73 1.94
CA GLN A 274 0.41 0.76 0.61
C GLN A 274 -0.38 1.56 -0.41
N LEU A 275 -1.68 1.65 -0.20
CA LEU A 275 -2.61 2.20 -1.16
C LEU A 275 -2.97 3.62 -0.75
N ALA A 276 -2.84 4.52 -1.72
CA ALA A 276 -2.82 5.96 -1.52
C ALA A 276 -3.97 6.51 -0.66
N PRO A 277 -5.26 6.17 -0.88
CA PRO A 277 -6.37 6.79 -0.16
C PRO A 277 -6.39 6.50 1.35
N ASN A 278 -5.64 5.49 1.80
CA ASN A 278 -5.62 5.10 3.22
C ASN A 278 -4.54 5.83 4.03
N ASN A 279 -3.99 6.91 3.48
CA ASN A 279 -2.94 7.69 4.11
C ASN A 279 -3.29 9.17 4.17
N TYR A 280 -2.89 9.85 5.24
CA TYR A 280 -3.04 11.30 5.37
C TYR A 280 -2.08 12.11 4.51
N MET A 281 -0.99 11.50 4.09
CA MET A 281 0.10 12.17 3.37
C MET A 281 0.41 11.43 2.07
N TYR A 282 0.98 12.16 1.11
CA TYR A 282 1.40 11.59 -0.17
C TYR A 282 2.58 10.63 0.03
N SER A 283 3.66 11.09 0.65
CA SER A 283 4.80 10.22 0.91
C SER A 283 4.57 9.33 2.14
N HIS A 284 5.31 8.23 2.19
CA HIS A 284 5.28 7.31 3.32
C HIS A 284 6.52 7.47 4.19
N SER A 285 6.42 7.05 5.44
CA SER A 285 7.57 6.97 6.32
C SER A 285 8.55 5.90 5.85
N MET A 286 9.81 6.05 6.22
CA MET A 286 10.79 4.97 6.04
C MET A 286 10.46 3.78 6.94
N THR A 287 9.87 4.02 8.11
CA THR A 287 9.38 2.99 9.02
C THR A 287 8.44 2.05 8.29
N TYR A 288 7.40 2.57 7.65
CA TYR A 288 6.48 1.78 6.83
C TYR A 288 7.16 1.14 5.61
N THR A 289 7.95 1.93 4.88
CA THR A 289 8.52 1.53 3.59
C THR A 289 9.48 0.34 3.69
N PHE A 290 10.19 0.20 4.80
CA PHE A 290 11.21 -0.82 4.99
C PHE A 290 10.76 -1.99 5.87
N ASP A 291 9.53 -2.02 6.27
CA ASP A 291 8.97 -3.14 7.01
C ASP A 291 8.72 -4.38 6.11
N ASN A 292 8.21 -5.49 6.65
CA ASN A 292 7.97 -6.74 5.95
C ASN A 292 6.46 -7.02 5.77
N TYR A 293 5.79 -6.33 4.89
CA TYR A 293 4.35 -6.27 4.87
C TYR A 293 3.60 -7.25 3.93
N THR A 294 4.23 -7.85 2.92
CA THR A 294 3.54 -8.83 2.08
C THR A 294 3.61 -10.24 2.67
N ASN A 295 2.46 -10.84 2.90
CA ASN A 295 2.33 -12.21 3.38
C ASN A 295 1.46 -13.03 2.42
N GLU A 296 1.80 -14.28 2.21
CA GLU A 296 0.96 -15.25 1.51
C GLU A 296 0.87 -16.54 2.34
N GLY A 297 -0.35 -16.85 2.80
CA GLY A 297 -0.52 -17.95 3.74
C GLY A 297 -1.92 -18.03 4.32
N ILE A 298 -1.98 -18.44 5.57
CA ILE A 298 -3.22 -18.58 6.34
C ILE A 298 -3.06 -17.82 7.65
N ILE A 299 -4.01 -16.94 7.98
CA ILE A 299 -4.08 -16.25 9.26
C ILE A 299 -5.49 -16.31 9.84
N GLY A 300 -5.58 -16.65 11.12
CA GLY A 300 -6.81 -16.60 11.90
C GLY A 300 -6.82 -15.38 12.82
N SER A 301 -7.93 -14.65 12.85
CA SER A 301 -8.18 -13.53 13.76
C SER A 301 -9.35 -13.90 14.65
N LEU A 302 -9.10 -14.05 15.95
CA LEU A 302 -10.08 -14.47 16.96
C LEU A 302 -10.39 -13.31 17.90
N GLN A 303 -11.64 -12.88 17.92
CA GLN A 303 -12.15 -11.96 18.93
C GLN A 303 -12.40 -12.71 20.24
N LEU A 304 -11.62 -12.40 21.27
CA LEU A 304 -11.75 -13.01 22.59
C LEU A 304 -12.88 -12.38 23.39
N ASN A 305 -12.98 -11.07 23.33
CA ASN A 305 -14.02 -10.25 23.95
C ASN A 305 -14.09 -8.89 23.24
N ARG A 306 -14.86 -7.95 23.77
CA ARG A 306 -15.05 -6.63 23.18
C ARG A 306 -13.75 -5.85 22.95
N ASN A 307 -12.74 -6.07 23.82
CA ASN A 307 -11.50 -5.26 23.83
C ASN A 307 -10.32 -5.99 23.19
N TRP A 308 -10.34 -7.33 23.11
CA TRP A 308 -9.18 -8.11 22.74
C TRP A 308 -9.42 -8.99 21.52
N ILE A 309 -8.52 -8.84 20.54
CA ILE A 309 -8.40 -9.74 19.39
C ILE A 309 -7.00 -10.33 19.39
N VAL A 310 -6.88 -11.60 19.05
CA VAL A 310 -5.60 -12.26 18.82
C VAL A 310 -5.55 -12.81 17.40
N GLN A 311 -4.34 -12.77 16.80
CA GLN A 311 -4.11 -13.33 15.48
C GLN A 311 -2.96 -14.31 15.53
N ALA A 312 -3.10 -15.40 14.78
CA ALA A 312 -2.03 -16.37 14.56
C ALA A 312 -2.08 -16.87 13.11
N GLY A 313 -0.91 -16.99 12.49
CA GLY A 313 -0.82 -17.39 11.09
C GLY A 313 0.49 -18.06 10.72
N ILE A 314 0.47 -18.68 9.54
CA ILE A 314 1.65 -19.26 8.88
C ILE A 314 1.66 -18.78 7.45
N THR A 315 2.81 -18.32 6.99
CA THR A 315 3.05 -17.87 5.61
C THR A 315 4.17 -18.68 4.96
N ILE A 316 4.25 -18.61 3.63
CA ILE A 316 5.38 -19.19 2.88
C ILE A 316 6.69 -18.42 3.07
N GLY A 317 6.65 -17.31 3.79
CA GLY A 317 7.69 -16.33 4.02
C GLY A 317 7.15 -14.93 3.75
N THR A 318 7.79 -13.94 4.33
CA THR A 318 7.46 -12.53 4.08
C THR A 318 8.02 -12.08 2.73
N GLU A 319 7.35 -11.16 2.08
CA GLU A 319 7.76 -10.59 0.78
C GLU A 319 7.96 -11.63 -0.33
N ALA A 320 7.22 -12.76 -0.29
CA ALA A 320 7.28 -13.81 -1.28
C ALA A 320 5.91 -14.35 -1.64
N THR A 321 5.76 -14.83 -2.88
CA THR A 321 4.57 -15.50 -3.38
C THR A 321 4.84 -16.95 -3.72
N PHE A 322 3.80 -17.79 -3.79
CA PHE A 322 3.92 -19.23 -4.07
C PHE A 322 4.70 -19.54 -5.33
N GLN A 323 4.64 -18.69 -6.34
CA GLN A 323 5.21 -19.04 -7.63
C GLN A 323 6.71 -18.84 -7.70
N HIS A 324 7.33 -18.05 -6.84
CA HIS A 324 8.78 -17.78 -6.90
C HIS A 324 9.32 -17.79 -8.34
N ALA A 325 8.58 -17.18 -9.25
CA ALA A 325 8.68 -17.42 -10.69
C ALA A 325 10.06 -17.04 -11.29
N TYR A 326 10.83 -16.24 -10.55
CA TYR A 326 12.18 -15.82 -10.94
C TYR A 326 13.17 -16.20 -9.85
N GLN A 327 13.28 -17.48 -9.64
CA GLN A 327 14.06 -18.03 -8.52
C GLN A 327 15.55 -17.85 -8.65
N SER A 328 16.10 -17.32 -9.65
CA SER A 328 17.54 -17.17 -9.62
C SER A 328 18.08 -16.38 -10.76
N ILE A 329 18.86 -15.43 -10.44
CA ILE A 329 20.03 -15.10 -11.21
C ILE A 329 20.92 -16.35 -11.18
N PRO A 330 21.28 -16.94 -12.32
CA PRO A 330 22.13 -18.10 -12.34
C PRO A 330 23.40 -17.83 -11.56
N ASN A 331 23.71 -18.71 -10.62
CA ASN A 331 24.98 -18.64 -9.94
C ASN A 331 26.10 -18.97 -10.94
N THR A 332 26.85 -17.96 -11.36
CA THR A 332 27.99 -18.16 -12.27
C THR A 332 29.19 -18.79 -11.56
N ASN A 333 29.19 -18.82 -10.21
CA ASN A 333 30.16 -19.53 -9.40
C ASN A 333 29.49 -20.67 -8.60
N PRO A 334 29.44 -21.90 -9.14
CA PRO A 334 28.75 -23.03 -8.50
C PRO A 334 29.35 -23.46 -7.15
N ASN A 335 30.54 -22.99 -6.82
CA ASN A 335 31.23 -23.30 -5.56
C ASN A 335 31.07 -22.23 -4.50
N ALA A 336 30.48 -21.06 -4.83
CA ALA A 336 30.27 -19.99 -3.85
C ALA A 336 29.17 -20.38 -2.86
N LEU A 337 29.50 -20.28 -1.58
CA LEU A 337 28.55 -20.46 -0.49
C LEU A 337 28.36 -19.12 0.21
N TYR A 338 27.13 -18.85 0.61
CA TYR A 338 26.92 -17.71 1.50
C TYR A 338 27.55 -17.96 2.84
N PRO A 339 28.28 -16.98 3.39
CA PRO A 339 29.00 -17.11 4.66
C PRO A 339 28.07 -17.55 5.80
N GLY A 340 28.52 -18.56 6.55
CA GLY A 340 27.77 -19.10 7.68
C GLY A 340 26.56 -19.98 7.31
N THR A 341 26.31 -20.24 6.02
CA THR A 341 25.21 -21.05 5.54
C THR A 341 25.67 -22.20 4.65
N THR A 342 24.77 -23.12 4.31
CA THR A 342 25.00 -24.17 3.29
C THR A 342 24.54 -23.76 1.90
N PHE A 343 24.07 -22.51 1.73
CA PHE A 343 23.45 -22.05 0.50
C PHE A 343 24.48 -21.63 -0.54
N LYS A 344 24.31 -22.10 -1.76
CA LYS A 344 25.07 -21.67 -2.94
C LYS A 344 24.46 -20.44 -3.61
N ARG A 345 23.27 -20.08 -3.22
CA ARG A 345 22.49 -18.93 -3.68
C ARG A 345 21.52 -18.52 -2.58
N ASP A 346 20.92 -17.34 -2.72
CA ASP A 346 19.89 -16.89 -1.81
C ASP A 346 18.80 -17.98 -1.67
N PRO A 347 18.53 -18.48 -0.47
CA PRO A 347 17.53 -19.51 -0.25
C PRO A 347 16.08 -18.98 -0.45
N GLY A 348 15.91 -17.67 -0.62
CA GLY A 348 14.61 -17.02 -0.65
C GLY A 348 13.93 -16.96 0.72
N ALA A 349 12.70 -16.50 0.74
CA ALA A 349 11.89 -16.51 1.94
C ALA A 349 11.53 -17.93 2.38
N ARG A 350 11.41 -18.13 3.68
CA ARG A 350 11.08 -19.42 4.31
C ARG A 350 9.75 -19.34 5.02
N PRO A 351 9.05 -20.47 5.19
CA PRO A 351 7.85 -20.50 6.01
C PRO A 351 8.08 -19.81 7.35
N SER A 352 7.16 -18.96 7.73
CA SER A 352 7.25 -18.13 8.93
C SER A 352 5.90 -18.01 9.63
N GLY A 353 5.97 -17.74 10.93
CA GLY A 353 4.80 -17.54 11.77
C GLY A 353 4.49 -16.06 11.97
N THR A 354 3.22 -15.79 12.23
CA THR A 354 2.72 -14.49 12.70
C THR A 354 1.95 -14.69 13.98
N LEU A 355 2.18 -13.81 14.96
CA LEU A 355 1.42 -13.78 16.21
C LEU A 355 1.21 -12.33 16.64
N CYS A 356 -0.05 -11.93 16.77
CA CYS A 356 -0.39 -10.57 17.16
C CYS A 356 -1.49 -10.54 18.21
N GLY A 357 -1.54 -9.44 18.96
CA GLY A 357 -2.62 -9.10 19.86
C GLY A 357 -3.02 -7.65 19.68
N ARG A 358 -4.32 -7.38 19.74
CA ARG A 358 -4.89 -6.05 19.67
C ARG A 358 -5.75 -5.79 20.88
N TYR A 359 -5.57 -4.62 21.46
CA TYR A 359 -6.44 -4.07 22.48
C TYR A 359 -7.15 -2.84 21.96
N ASN A 360 -8.47 -2.80 22.11
CA ASN A 360 -9.29 -1.62 21.83
C ASN A 360 -10.02 -1.22 23.13
N SER A 361 -9.99 0.07 23.47
CA SER A 361 -10.66 0.59 24.66
C SER A 361 -12.20 0.54 24.51
N ASP A 362 -12.91 0.58 25.65
CA ASP A 362 -14.38 0.51 25.66
C ASP A 362 -15.06 1.68 24.93
N ASP A 363 -14.41 2.84 24.90
CA ASP A 363 -14.88 4.03 24.19
C ASP A 363 -14.42 4.10 22.72
N GLY A 364 -13.64 3.11 22.26
CA GLY A 364 -13.11 3.05 20.90
C GLY A 364 -12.01 4.07 20.59
N LYS A 365 -11.58 4.87 21.55
CA LYS A 365 -10.63 5.96 21.32
C LYS A 365 -9.17 5.53 21.35
N THR A 366 -8.86 4.40 21.98
CA THR A 366 -7.50 3.88 22.10
C THR A 366 -7.41 2.50 21.49
N ASP A 367 -6.44 2.33 20.59
CA ASP A 367 -6.12 1.06 19.96
C ASP A 367 -4.63 0.78 20.09
N VAL A 368 -4.27 -0.45 20.49
CA VAL A 368 -2.87 -0.88 20.63
C VAL A 368 -2.72 -2.25 20.00
N ASN A 369 -1.79 -2.38 19.06
CA ASN A 369 -1.39 -3.67 18.52
C ASN A 369 0.04 -3.98 18.90
N PHE A 370 0.32 -5.24 19.18
CA PHE A 370 1.66 -5.77 19.30
C PHE A 370 1.74 -7.04 18.47
N CYS A 371 2.79 -7.15 17.69
CA CYS A 371 2.90 -8.19 16.70
C CYS A 371 4.32 -8.69 16.54
N ALA A 372 4.42 -10.00 16.25
CA ALA A 372 5.61 -10.64 15.74
C ALA A 372 5.28 -11.24 14.37
N ASN A 373 5.98 -10.84 13.33
CA ASN A 373 5.77 -11.31 11.96
C ASN A 373 7.06 -11.83 11.35
N GLY A 374 6.96 -12.73 10.38
CA GLY A 374 8.13 -13.31 9.73
C GLY A 374 8.92 -14.27 10.62
N ILE A 375 8.30 -14.82 11.67
CA ILE A 375 9.00 -15.60 12.70
C ILE A 375 9.41 -16.98 12.19
N ASN A 376 10.71 -17.19 12.06
CA ASN A 376 11.34 -18.47 11.74
C ASN A 376 12.77 -18.56 12.34
N ASN A 377 13.75 -19.18 11.68
CA ASN A 377 15.10 -19.25 12.18
C ASN A 377 15.92 -17.94 12.02
N GLY A 378 15.40 -16.95 11.28
CA GLY A 378 16.03 -15.65 11.05
C GLY A 378 17.31 -15.68 10.22
N GLU A 379 17.60 -16.77 9.52
CA GLU A 379 18.77 -16.86 8.65
C GLU A 379 18.57 -16.05 7.37
N TRP A 380 19.66 -15.49 6.88
CA TRP A 380 19.64 -14.70 5.65
C TRP A 380 19.02 -15.46 4.47
N GLY A 381 18.24 -14.76 3.75
CA GLY A 381 17.55 -15.04 2.52
C GLY A 381 16.74 -13.80 2.18
N TYR A 382 16.41 -13.56 0.91
CA TYR A 382 15.67 -12.37 0.55
C TYR A 382 14.42 -12.22 1.44
N ASN A 383 14.32 -11.11 2.12
CA ASN A 383 13.23 -10.75 3.03
C ASN A 383 12.83 -11.82 4.06
N ASN A 384 13.77 -12.64 4.52
CA ASN A 384 13.55 -13.57 5.62
C ASN A 384 13.76 -12.86 6.97
N LEU A 385 13.16 -11.70 7.11
CA LEU A 385 13.29 -10.80 8.26
C LEU A 385 12.41 -11.24 9.41
N GLN A 386 12.95 -11.15 10.61
CA GLN A 386 12.19 -11.27 11.86
C GLN A 386 11.73 -9.88 12.27
N TRP A 387 10.43 -9.67 12.38
CA TRP A 387 9.85 -8.37 12.71
C TRP A 387 9.08 -8.43 14.03
N TYR A 388 9.27 -7.42 14.87
CA TYR A 388 8.57 -7.26 16.15
C TYR A 388 8.20 -5.78 16.31
N GLY A 389 6.92 -5.49 16.48
CA GLY A 389 6.49 -4.11 16.56
C GLY A 389 5.24 -3.89 17.39
N VAL A 390 5.00 -2.63 17.65
CA VAL A 390 3.83 -2.11 18.36
C VAL A 390 3.31 -0.90 17.60
N THR A 391 2.00 -0.86 17.41
CA THR A 391 1.30 0.35 16.97
C THR A 391 0.38 0.85 18.07
N PHE A 392 0.21 2.15 18.12
CA PHE A 392 -0.62 2.84 19.10
C PHE A 392 -1.44 3.91 18.38
N TYR A 393 -2.73 3.94 18.64
CA TYR A 393 -3.64 5.00 18.22
C TYR A 393 -4.39 5.53 19.42
N HIS A 394 -4.58 6.87 19.46
CA HIS A 394 -5.45 7.50 20.44
C HIS A 394 -6.13 8.74 19.87
N GLN A 395 -7.45 8.80 20.00
CA GLN A 395 -8.26 9.96 19.69
C GLN A 395 -8.50 10.80 20.95
N PHE A 396 -7.91 11.99 21.01
CA PHE A 396 -8.08 12.90 22.15
C PHE A 396 -9.49 13.50 22.18
N ASP A 397 -9.94 13.99 21.04
CA ASP A 397 -11.26 14.58 20.82
C ASP A 397 -11.70 14.41 19.36
N GLU A 398 -12.72 15.12 18.91
CA GLU A 398 -13.25 15.07 17.55
C GLU A 398 -12.30 15.65 16.48
N HIS A 399 -11.28 16.41 16.89
CA HIS A 399 -10.34 17.06 15.99
C HIS A 399 -8.93 16.48 16.04
N TRP A 400 -8.49 16.01 17.22
CA TRP A 400 -7.12 15.59 17.43
C TRP A 400 -6.98 14.09 17.64
N HIS A 401 -6.06 13.48 16.91
CA HIS A 401 -5.65 12.11 17.17
C HIS A 401 -4.16 11.91 16.88
N ILE A 402 -3.62 10.87 17.47
CA ILE A 402 -2.23 10.44 17.30
C ILE A 402 -2.20 8.98 16.86
N ALA A 403 -1.30 8.64 15.94
CA ALA A 403 -0.94 7.28 15.63
C ALA A 403 0.57 7.14 15.68
N SER A 404 1.07 6.07 16.25
CA SER A 404 2.50 5.82 16.40
C SER A 404 2.83 4.37 16.13
N GLU A 405 3.99 4.15 15.55
CA GLU A 405 4.51 2.82 15.30
C GLU A 405 5.98 2.74 15.69
N ILE A 406 6.36 1.64 16.31
CA ILE A 406 7.74 1.29 16.60
C ILE A 406 7.96 -0.19 16.32
N TYR A 407 9.03 -0.50 15.59
CA TYR A 407 9.42 -1.88 15.39
C TYR A 407 10.94 -2.08 15.37
N GLN A 408 11.31 -3.33 15.48
CA GLN A 408 12.65 -3.84 15.19
C GLN A 408 12.56 -5.03 14.25
N GLU A 409 13.39 -5.01 13.22
CA GLU A 409 13.66 -6.18 12.39
C GLU A 409 15.11 -6.60 12.47
N HIS A 410 15.35 -7.90 12.26
CA HIS A 410 16.72 -8.43 12.21
C HIS A 410 16.80 -9.69 11.34
N GLN A 411 18.00 -9.93 10.85
CA GLN A 411 18.34 -11.12 10.08
C GLN A 411 19.76 -11.54 10.36
N LYS A 412 19.99 -12.85 10.53
CA LYS A 412 21.30 -13.43 10.85
C LYS A 412 22.05 -13.80 9.57
N ASN A 413 23.35 -13.89 9.69
CA ASN A 413 24.25 -14.37 8.62
C ASN A 413 24.11 -13.60 7.30
N VAL A 414 23.81 -12.32 7.39
CA VAL A 414 23.71 -11.44 6.22
C VAL A 414 25.11 -11.21 5.63
N PRO A 415 25.34 -11.48 4.34
CA PRO A 415 26.65 -11.34 3.70
C PRO A 415 27.22 -9.94 3.83
N ASN A 416 28.52 -9.86 4.15
CA ASN A 416 29.22 -8.62 4.46
C ASN A 416 29.80 -7.94 3.21
N LEU A 417 29.22 -6.81 2.81
CA LEU A 417 29.71 -6.00 1.67
C LEU A 417 31.10 -5.38 1.91
N ASN A 418 31.58 -5.28 3.15
CA ASN A 418 32.95 -4.83 3.45
C ASN A 418 33.99 -5.94 3.27
N ASN A 419 33.57 -7.18 3.03
CA ASN A 419 34.50 -8.32 2.91
C ASN A 419 34.88 -8.60 1.46
N ALA A 420 36.18 -8.67 1.17
CA ALA A 420 36.68 -8.86 -0.19
C ALA A 420 36.25 -10.21 -0.81
N TYR A 421 36.16 -11.28 -0.01
CA TYR A 421 35.69 -12.58 -0.48
C TYR A 421 34.22 -12.48 -0.91
N VAL A 422 33.37 -11.83 -0.11
CA VAL A 422 31.95 -11.63 -0.42
C VAL A 422 31.80 -10.80 -1.71
N GLN A 423 32.57 -9.72 -1.84
CA GLN A 423 32.56 -8.89 -3.06
C GLN A 423 32.95 -9.72 -4.30
N THR A 424 34.01 -10.51 -4.21
CA THR A 424 34.52 -11.25 -5.38
C THR A 424 33.69 -12.49 -5.70
N ASN A 425 33.22 -13.23 -4.71
CA ASN A 425 32.61 -14.54 -4.93
C ASN A 425 31.10 -14.56 -4.82
N ILE A 426 30.49 -13.54 -4.23
CA ILE A 426 29.04 -13.45 -4.06
C ILE A 426 28.51 -12.32 -4.94
N VAL A 427 28.94 -11.10 -4.72
CA VAL A 427 28.41 -9.92 -5.41
C VAL A 427 28.81 -9.90 -6.89
N ALA A 428 30.10 -9.97 -7.18
CA ALA A 428 30.62 -9.87 -8.56
C ALA A 428 30.17 -11.02 -9.47
N THR A 429 29.87 -12.18 -8.89
CA THR A 429 29.42 -13.34 -9.67
C THR A 429 27.91 -13.45 -9.78
N GLY A 430 27.16 -12.56 -9.16
CA GLY A 430 25.70 -12.66 -9.05
C GLY A 430 25.25 -13.91 -8.28
N ALA A 431 26.17 -14.50 -7.50
CA ALA A 431 25.91 -15.73 -6.78
C ALA A 431 24.94 -15.46 -5.65
N GLY A 432 23.71 -15.77 -5.86
CA GLY A 432 22.90 -16.03 -4.77
C GLY A 432 21.68 -15.22 -4.59
N THR A 433 21.59 -13.97 -4.70
CA THR A 433 20.32 -13.28 -4.51
C THR A 433 19.52 -13.27 -5.81
N PRO A 434 18.19 -13.48 -5.79
CA PRO A 434 17.33 -13.25 -6.95
C PRO A 434 17.37 -11.79 -7.38
N PHE A 435 17.77 -10.90 -6.48
CA PHE A 435 17.98 -9.50 -6.74
C PHE A 435 19.46 -9.29 -7.10
N SER A 436 19.72 -8.76 -8.28
CA SER A 436 21.02 -8.16 -8.55
C SER A 436 21.33 -7.16 -7.42
N PRO A 437 22.57 -7.03 -6.97
CA PRO A 437 22.93 -6.07 -5.92
C PRO A 437 22.44 -4.64 -6.17
N ASN A 438 22.08 -4.34 -7.40
CA ASN A 438 21.68 -3.00 -7.85
C ASN A 438 20.20 -2.88 -8.25
N VAL A 439 19.37 -3.89 -7.99
CA VAL A 439 17.97 -3.89 -8.45
C VAL A 439 16.99 -4.10 -7.31
N MET A 440 17.28 -3.51 -6.16
CA MET A 440 16.33 -3.42 -5.06
C MET A 440 15.39 -2.23 -5.24
N PRO A 441 14.17 -2.28 -4.71
CA PRO A 441 13.21 -1.18 -4.78
C PRO A 441 13.79 0.17 -4.37
N PHE A 442 14.69 0.14 -3.38
CA PHE A 442 15.28 1.33 -2.74
C PHE A 442 16.76 1.50 -3.05
N ASN A 443 17.26 0.88 -4.12
CA ASN A 443 18.69 0.88 -4.45
C ASN A 443 19.57 0.19 -3.40
N ALA A 444 19.02 -0.65 -2.55
CA ALA A 444 19.73 -1.38 -1.51
C ALA A 444 20.04 -2.81 -1.96
N PRO A 445 21.20 -3.35 -1.60
CA PRO A 445 21.63 -4.69 -2.04
C PRO A 445 21.05 -5.84 -1.21
N SER A 446 20.25 -5.57 -0.17
CA SER A 446 19.80 -6.56 0.82
C SER A 446 20.94 -7.34 1.50
N MET A 447 22.10 -6.72 1.60
CA MET A 447 23.33 -7.22 2.25
C MET A 447 23.82 -6.21 3.27
N ALA A 448 24.72 -6.59 4.17
CA ALA A 448 25.13 -5.79 5.30
C ALA A 448 26.52 -5.17 5.14
N TYR A 449 26.72 -3.98 5.66
CA TYR A 449 28.03 -3.38 5.92
C TYR A 449 28.41 -3.69 7.37
N CYS A 450 29.04 -4.85 7.59
CA CYS A 450 29.43 -5.26 8.93
C CYS A 450 30.60 -4.42 9.47
N ALA A 451 30.58 -4.13 10.77
CA ALA A 451 31.67 -3.35 11.42
C ALA A 451 33.03 -4.02 11.31
N ASN A 452 33.07 -5.36 11.36
CA ASN A 452 34.30 -6.14 11.11
C ASN A 452 34.40 -6.53 9.63
N ALA A 453 35.25 -5.87 8.87
CA ALA A 453 35.49 -6.16 7.46
C ALA A 453 36.02 -7.58 7.19
N SER A 454 36.66 -8.22 8.17
CA SER A 454 37.15 -9.58 8.04
C SER A 454 36.08 -10.64 8.24
N ALA A 455 34.95 -10.28 8.85
CA ALA A 455 33.82 -11.19 9.00
C ALA A 455 33.13 -11.41 7.63
N LEU A 456 32.76 -12.66 7.35
CA LEU A 456 32.05 -12.99 6.11
C LEU A 456 30.57 -12.57 6.14
N ALA A 457 30.01 -12.54 7.34
CA ALA A 457 28.62 -12.17 7.58
C ALA A 457 28.45 -11.56 8.97
N CYS A 458 27.32 -10.90 9.20
CA CYS A 458 26.89 -10.42 10.52
C CYS A 458 25.35 -10.43 10.62
N THR A 459 24.84 -10.15 11.81
CA THR A 459 23.43 -9.85 12.00
C THR A 459 23.16 -8.42 11.53
N ALA A 460 22.20 -8.25 10.64
CA ALA A 460 21.67 -6.95 10.27
C ALA A 460 20.43 -6.64 11.10
N THR A 461 20.26 -5.37 11.46
CA THR A 461 19.15 -4.89 12.29
C THR A 461 18.69 -3.52 11.79
N ALA A 462 17.37 -3.36 11.63
CA ALA A 462 16.75 -2.06 11.45
C ALA A 462 15.74 -1.78 12.56
N THR A 463 15.54 -0.51 12.87
CA THR A 463 14.55 -0.04 13.87
C THR A 463 13.89 1.20 13.33
N GLY A 464 12.57 1.17 13.26
CA GLY A 464 11.72 2.28 12.87
C GLY A 464 10.92 2.82 14.04
N PHE A 465 10.73 4.13 14.08
CA PHE A 465 9.76 4.82 14.93
C PHE A 465 9.18 5.98 14.15
N VAL A 466 7.87 5.99 13.99
CA VAL A 466 7.13 7.07 13.35
C VAL A 466 5.92 7.45 14.20
N THR A 467 5.56 8.71 14.16
CA THR A 467 4.35 9.24 14.80
C THR A 467 3.65 10.20 13.86
N TYR A 468 2.34 10.10 13.80
CA TYR A 468 1.46 11.10 13.20
C TYR A 468 0.70 11.83 14.30
N LEU A 469 0.79 13.15 14.33
CA LEU A 469 -0.13 14.00 15.05
C LEU A 469 -1.04 14.67 14.02
N ASN A 470 -2.33 14.38 14.11
CA ASN A 470 -3.33 14.80 13.15
C ASN A 470 -4.31 15.78 13.79
N TYR A 471 -4.66 16.81 13.00
CA TYR A 471 -5.68 17.80 13.35
C TYR A 471 -6.69 17.93 12.21
N SER A 472 -7.92 17.54 12.45
CA SER A 472 -9.04 17.63 11.52
C SER A 472 -10.02 18.72 11.97
N PRO A 473 -9.91 19.95 11.46
CA PRO A 473 -10.83 21.04 11.84
C PRO A 473 -12.27 20.79 11.37
N ASN A 474 -12.43 19.96 10.36
CA ASN A 474 -13.69 19.53 9.77
C ASN A 474 -13.48 18.19 9.03
N SER A 475 -14.54 17.63 8.45
CA SER A 475 -14.49 16.35 7.75
C SER A 475 -13.74 16.37 6.41
N LEU A 476 -13.46 17.55 5.85
CA LEU A 476 -12.81 17.70 4.54
C LEU A 476 -11.31 17.95 4.64
N ASP A 477 -10.83 18.40 5.80
CA ASP A 477 -9.45 18.82 5.99
C ASP A 477 -8.79 18.05 7.12
N ASN A 478 -7.58 17.57 6.86
CA ASN A 478 -6.70 17.02 7.88
C ASN A 478 -5.29 17.58 7.72
N PHE A 479 -4.72 18.07 8.79
CA PHE A 479 -3.33 18.52 8.88
C PHE A 479 -2.52 17.50 9.69
N SER A 480 -1.38 17.09 9.16
CA SER A 480 -0.54 16.07 9.75
C SER A 480 0.88 16.55 9.97
N ILE A 481 1.46 16.18 11.10
CA ILE A 481 2.90 16.27 11.36
C ILE A 481 3.41 14.85 11.58
N ARG A 482 4.44 14.45 10.81
CA ARG A 482 5.03 13.11 10.85
C ARG A 482 6.53 13.18 11.19
N PRO A 483 6.93 13.24 12.47
CA PRO A 483 8.31 13.00 12.88
C PRO A 483 8.63 11.51 12.83
N GLU A 484 9.87 11.20 12.42
CA GLU A 484 10.34 9.83 12.24
C GLU A 484 11.82 9.71 12.60
N VAL A 485 12.18 8.55 13.16
CA VAL A 485 13.57 8.09 13.30
C VAL A 485 13.66 6.66 12.76
N PHE A 486 14.48 6.47 11.74
CA PHE A 486 14.77 5.15 11.18
C PHE A 486 16.27 4.86 11.27
N LYS A 487 16.63 3.72 11.86
CA LYS A 487 18.02 3.29 11.98
C LYS A 487 18.23 2.00 11.22
N ASP A 488 19.00 2.05 10.16
CA ASP A 488 19.51 0.87 9.46
C ASP A 488 20.97 0.64 9.87
N ALA A 489 21.16 -0.20 10.86
CA ALA A 489 22.47 -0.31 11.52
C ALA A 489 23.56 -0.87 10.60
N GLN A 490 23.22 -1.70 9.63
CA GLN A 490 24.16 -2.31 8.68
C GLN A 490 23.84 -1.96 7.21
N GLY A 491 22.91 -1.07 6.95
CA GLY A 491 22.55 -0.63 5.59
C GLY A 491 21.87 -1.72 4.74
N GLN A 492 21.29 -2.73 5.37
CA GLN A 492 20.63 -3.82 4.64
C GLN A 492 19.38 -3.36 3.91
N ARG A 493 18.62 -2.47 4.52
CA ARG A 493 17.32 -2.01 4.01
C ARG A 493 17.45 -0.81 3.09
N THR A 494 18.23 0.18 3.50
CA THR A 494 18.38 1.45 2.77
C THR A 494 19.61 1.52 1.86
N GLY A 495 20.55 0.59 2.03
CA GLY A 495 21.87 0.62 1.35
C GLY A 495 22.91 1.48 2.06
N THR A 496 22.55 2.18 3.14
CA THR A 496 23.47 3.05 3.89
C THR A 496 23.37 2.77 5.39
N PRO A 497 24.45 2.33 6.06
CA PRO A 497 24.45 2.04 7.50
C PRO A 497 24.41 3.33 8.32
N THR A 498 23.24 3.87 8.55
CA THR A 498 23.06 5.18 9.20
C THR A 498 21.75 5.28 10.00
N THR A 499 21.57 6.41 10.68
CA THR A 499 20.29 6.80 11.27
C THR A 499 19.73 7.98 10.51
N TYR A 500 18.47 7.84 10.10
CA TYR A 500 17.67 8.87 9.49
C TYR A 500 16.80 9.56 10.55
N ARG A 501 16.61 10.87 10.40
CA ARG A 501 15.71 11.69 11.20
C ARG A 501 14.93 12.58 10.26
N ASN A 502 13.65 12.35 10.19
CA ASN A 502 12.78 12.95 9.19
C ASN A 502 11.65 13.68 9.90
N ILE A 503 11.14 14.72 9.26
CA ILE A 503 9.89 15.36 9.65
C ILE A 503 9.16 15.79 8.39
N ALA A 504 7.87 15.50 8.33
CA ALA A 504 7.01 15.94 7.24
C ALA A 504 5.78 16.66 7.78
N PHE A 505 5.24 17.56 6.97
CA PHE A 505 4.02 18.32 7.23
C PHE A 505 3.13 18.18 6.02
N GLY A 506 1.92 17.69 6.21
CA GLY A 506 0.96 17.46 5.15
C GLY A 506 -0.40 18.07 5.44
N TRP A 507 -1.13 18.29 4.36
CA TRP A 507 -2.52 18.69 4.38
C TRP A 507 -3.27 17.79 3.40
N GLN A 508 -4.29 17.09 3.89
CA GLN A 508 -5.24 16.35 3.07
C GLN A 508 -6.52 17.18 2.94
N HIS A 509 -7.00 17.34 1.73
CA HIS A 509 -8.24 18.04 1.44
C HIS A 509 -9.13 17.24 0.48
N TRP A 510 -10.38 17.06 0.87
CA TRP A 510 -11.40 16.44 0.05
C TRP A 510 -12.27 17.50 -0.63
N PHE A 511 -12.19 17.57 -1.96
CA PHE A 511 -13.09 18.42 -2.75
C PHE A 511 -14.48 17.79 -2.88
N SER A 512 -14.55 16.48 -2.89
CA SER A 512 -15.74 15.65 -2.95
C SER A 512 -15.40 14.22 -2.49
N PRO A 513 -16.37 13.32 -2.31
CA PRO A 513 -16.09 11.92 -2.03
C PRO A 513 -15.21 11.20 -3.08
N GLN A 514 -15.06 11.79 -4.27
CA GLN A 514 -14.28 11.21 -5.36
C GLN A 514 -12.95 11.91 -5.61
N VAL A 515 -12.70 13.07 -5.01
CA VAL A 515 -11.50 13.85 -5.33
C VAL A 515 -10.83 14.35 -4.05
N GLU A 516 -9.61 13.91 -3.83
CA GLU A 516 -8.76 14.40 -2.75
C GLU A 516 -7.40 14.87 -3.25
N MET A 517 -6.78 15.76 -2.49
CA MET A 517 -5.44 16.30 -2.73
C MET A 517 -4.63 16.25 -1.44
N ARG A 518 -3.33 15.89 -1.54
CA ARG A 518 -2.44 15.76 -0.38
C ARG A 518 -1.11 16.47 -0.61
N PRO A 519 -1.02 17.81 -0.54
CA PRO A 519 0.24 18.52 -0.55
C PRO A 519 1.05 18.29 0.72
N GLU A 520 2.36 18.19 0.57
CA GLU A 520 3.29 17.84 1.63
C GLU A 520 4.63 18.58 1.48
N ILE A 521 5.30 18.82 2.59
CA ILE A 521 6.73 19.16 2.65
C ILE A 521 7.44 18.24 3.63
N ALA A 522 8.49 17.57 3.17
CA ALA A 522 9.28 16.63 3.95
C ALA A 522 10.76 17.03 4.00
N PHE A 523 11.35 16.90 5.19
CA PHE A 523 12.76 17.14 5.46
C PHE A 523 13.40 15.85 5.96
N TYR A 524 14.40 15.37 5.24
CA TYR A 524 15.14 14.18 5.54
C TYR A 524 16.56 14.51 5.93
N HIS A 525 17.10 13.83 6.94
CA HIS A 525 18.49 13.93 7.34
C HIS A 525 19.06 12.55 7.71
N ALA A 526 20.22 12.23 7.16
CA ALA A 526 20.97 11.01 7.41
C ALA A 526 22.33 11.34 8.02
N GLY A 527 22.84 10.47 8.89
CA GLY A 527 24.18 10.64 9.48
C GLY A 527 25.34 10.42 8.50
N LEU A 528 25.08 9.77 7.36
CA LEU A 528 25.99 9.54 6.26
C LEU A 528 25.32 9.97 4.93
N PRO A 529 26.09 10.24 3.85
CA PRO A 529 25.50 10.50 2.55
C PRO A 529 24.61 9.34 2.10
N ALA A 530 23.32 9.60 1.92
CA ALA A 530 22.31 8.61 1.56
C ALA A 530 21.40 9.06 0.39
N PHE A 531 21.36 10.35 0.08
CA PHE A 531 20.50 10.92 -0.95
C PHE A 531 21.27 11.38 -2.18
N ASN A 532 20.55 11.65 -3.26
CA ASN A 532 21.08 12.12 -4.55
C ASN A 532 22.07 11.11 -5.17
N GLY A 533 21.82 9.81 -5.01
CA GLY A 533 22.58 8.72 -5.60
C GLY A 533 21.65 7.71 -6.28
N ASN A 534 22.23 6.81 -7.09
CA ASN A 534 21.50 5.68 -7.66
C ASN A 534 22.49 4.56 -7.99
N SER A 535 22.48 3.50 -7.20
CA SER A 535 23.37 2.36 -7.38
C SER A 535 23.15 1.62 -8.72
N ASN A 536 21.93 1.61 -9.23
CA ASN A 536 21.61 1.03 -10.54
C ASN A 536 22.28 1.79 -11.70
N LEU A 537 22.59 3.07 -11.50
CA LEU A 537 23.33 3.92 -12.45
C LEU A 537 24.81 4.04 -12.11
N GLY A 538 25.30 3.38 -11.05
CA GLY A 538 26.66 3.51 -10.56
C GLY A 538 26.98 4.89 -9.95
N ILE A 539 25.96 5.64 -9.52
CA ILE A 539 26.11 6.98 -8.92
C ILE A 539 26.02 6.86 -7.41
N ALA A 540 27.13 7.15 -6.71
CA ALA A 540 27.13 7.14 -5.25
C ALA A 540 26.30 8.28 -4.67
N ALA A 541 25.61 8.02 -3.55
CA ALA A 541 24.93 9.05 -2.79
C ALA A 541 25.93 10.10 -2.28
N ASN A 542 25.56 11.39 -2.34
CA ASN A 542 26.47 12.48 -2.02
C ASN A 542 25.85 13.58 -1.13
N LYS A 543 24.62 13.37 -0.66
CA LYS A 543 23.93 14.30 0.26
C LYS A 543 23.51 13.58 1.54
N THR A 544 23.65 14.28 2.66
CA THR A 544 23.17 13.85 3.98
C THR A 544 21.79 14.40 4.31
N SER A 545 21.30 15.36 3.53
CA SER A 545 19.99 15.97 3.73
C SER A 545 19.26 16.15 2.42
N GLU A 546 17.96 16.05 2.49
CA GLU A 546 17.06 16.25 1.36
C GLU A 546 15.79 16.96 1.81
N THR A 547 15.29 17.83 0.97
CA THR A 547 13.97 18.46 1.14
C THR A 547 13.15 18.18 -0.09
N ILE A 548 11.93 17.69 0.13
CA ILE A 548 10.97 17.38 -0.92
C ILE A 548 9.69 18.17 -0.62
N ILE A 549 9.20 18.90 -1.62
CA ILE A 549 7.85 19.47 -1.65
C ILE A 549 7.10 18.64 -2.67
N SER A 550 6.04 17.98 -2.25
CA SER A 550 5.30 17.04 -3.08
C SER A 550 3.80 17.16 -2.86
N GLY A 551 3.07 16.44 -3.64
CA GLY A 551 1.65 16.27 -3.49
C GLY A 551 1.06 15.49 -4.63
N ASP A 552 -0.11 14.95 -4.38
CA ASP A 552 -0.89 14.16 -5.32
C ASP A 552 -2.33 14.63 -5.43
N LEU A 553 -2.98 14.12 -6.44
CA LEU A 553 -4.40 14.23 -6.68
C LEU A 553 -4.94 12.83 -6.95
N ILE A 554 -5.88 12.40 -6.12
CA ILE A 554 -6.54 11.10 -6.25
C ILE A 554 -7.97 11.32 -6.73
N PHE A 555 -8.36 10.56 -7.74
CA PHE A 555 -9.70 10.52 -8.27
C PHE A 555 -10.27 9.10 -8.15
N HIS A 556 -11.39 8.97 -7.45
CA HIS A 556 -12.05 7.70 -7.15
C HIS A 556 -13.23 7.39 -8.08
N TRP A 557 -13.48 6.09 -8.33
CA TRP A 557 -14.64 5.60 -9.08
C TRP A 557 -15.32 4.37 -8.47
#